data_885656b92ed0fffca7dd18a60c4e2b38
#
_entry.id   885656b92ed0fffca7dd18a60c4e2b38
#
_cell.length_a   1.000
_cell.length_b   1.000
_cell.length_c   1.000
_cell.angle_alpha   90.00
_cell.angle_beta   90.00
_cell.angle_gamma   90.00
#
_symmetry.space_group_name_H-M   'P 1'
#
loop_
_entity.id
_entity.type
_entity.pdbx_description
1 polymer ?
#
loop_
_entity_poly.entity_id
_entity_poly.type
_entity_poly.pdbx_seq_one_letter_code
_entity_poly.pdbx_strand_id
1 'polypeptide(L)'
;ELDDKIATAAEKAPTEDKLIQSLRESLSEVKNEYEKVLINEEENVRNAGGLHVIGTERHESRRVDNQLRGRAGRQGDLGSTRFFLSLEDNLLRIFGGDRVANLMNAFRVDEDMPIESGMLTRSLESAQKKVETYYYDIRKQVFEYDEVMNNQRKAVYNERLRVLKGNDLKKQVIGYGERTMEEIVEAYINPDLPPEEWDIDQLISKVKEFIYLLNDLKSADVSVLSLEELKNYLQEQLRIAYDLKEAQIEKFRPGLMREAERFFILQQIDNLWREHLQSMDSLRESVGLRGYGQKDPLIEYKNEGYDMFLEMMTNMRRNVIYSMFMFQPKSEKETNN
;
A
#
# COMPACT_ATOMS: atom_id res chain seq x y z
N GLU A 1 -13.95 -40.08 -7.29
CA GLU A 1 -12.85 -41.06 -7.13
C GLU A 1 -12.29 -41.55 -8.48
N LEU A 2 -13.17 -41.96 -9.47
CA LEU A 2 -12.72 -42.34 -10.80
C LEU A 2 -12.23 -41.11 -11.60
N ASP A 3 -12.95 -40.01 -11.56
CA ASP A 3 -12.60 -38.76 -12.24
C ASP A 3 -11.30 -38.17 -11.69
N ASP A 4 -11.06 -38.28 -10.39
CA ASP A 4 -9.77 -37.83 -9.78
C ASP A 4 -8.61 -38.67 -10.28
N LYS A 5 -8.79 -39.99 -10.44
CA LYS A 5 -7.76 -40.88 -10.99
C LYS A 5 -7.49 -40.62 -12.47
N ILE A 6 -8.51 -40.32 -13.25
CA ILE A 6 -8.39 -39.91 -14.65
C ILE A 6 -7.65 -38.58 -14.76
N ALA A 7 -7.97 -37.62 -13.92
CA ALA A 7 -7.26 -36.32 -13.84
C ALA A 7 -5.79 -36.53 -13.49
N THR A 8 -5.49 -37.36 -12.48
CA THR A 8 -4.11 -37.71 -12.10
C THR A 8 -3.37 -38.48 -13.20
N ALA A 9 -4.09 -39.34 -13.94
CA ALA A 9 -3.50 -40.03 -15.10
C ALA A 9 -3.13 -39.07 -16.25
N ALA A 10 -3.91 -37.99 -16.42
CA ALA A 10 -3.62 -36.95 -17.42
C ALA A 10 -2.42 -36.07 -17.05
N GLU A 11 -2.07 -35.99 -15.77
CA GLU A 11 -0.86 -35.31 -15.31
C GLU A 11 0.39 -36.15 -15.61
N LYS A 12 1.47 -35.51 -16.05
CA LYS A 12 2.75 -36.19 -16.40
C LYS A 12 3.65 -36.49 -15.21
N ALA A 13 3.16 -36.32 -13.96
CA ALA A 13 3.94 -36.57 -12.77
C ALA A 13 4.33 -38.08 -12.64
N PRO A 14 5.55 -38.45 -12.24
CA PRO A 14 5.93 -39.84 -12.03
C PRO A 14 5.05 -40.49 -10.97
N THR A 15 4.60 -41.73 -11.22
CA THR A 15 3.79 -42.51 -10.28
C THR A 15 4.17 -43.99 -10.34
N GLU A 16 4.14 -44.65 -9.17
CA GLU A 16 4.34 -46.11 -9.05
C GLU A 16 3.01 -46.87 -8.99
N ASP A 17 1.87 -46.16 -8.98
CA ASP A 17 0.54 -46.76 -8.96
C ASP A 17 0.25 -47.41 -10.30
N LYS A 18 0.13 -48.76 -10.31
CA LYS A 18 -0.15 -49.58 -11.50
C LYS A 18 -1.45 -49.24 -12.16
N LEU A 19 -2.45 -48.80 -11.40
CA LEU A 19 -3.77 -48.44 -11.95
C LEU A 19 -3.64 -47.11 -12.74
N ILE A 20 -2.91 -46.13 -12.21
CA ILE A 20 -2.67 -44.86 -12.88
C ILE A 20 -1.83 -45.08 -14.14
N GLN A 21 -0.85 -45.98 -14.09
CA GLN A 21 -0.06 -46.34 -15.27
C GLN A 21 -0.92 -46.97 -16.39
N SER A 22 -1.76 -47.93 -16.04
CA SER A 22 -2.72 -48.56 -17.01
C SER A 22 -3.71 -47.53 -17.57
N LEU A 23 -4.22 -46.61 -16.75
CA LEU A 23 -5.09 -45.53 -17.19
C LEU A 23 -4.35 -44.57 -18.17
N ARG A 24 -3.06 -44.30 -17.93
CA ARG A 24 -2.22 -43.49 -18.86
C ARG A 24 -2.02 -44.17 -20.21
N GLU A 25 -1.78 -45.50 -20.21
CA GLU A 25 -1.66 -46.26 -21.46
C GLU A 25 -2.95 -46.21 -22.27
N SER A 26 -4.10 -46.50 -21.62
CA SER A 26 -5.40 -46.42 -22.26
C SER A 26 -5.75 -44.99 -22.73
N LEU A 27 -5.42 -43.99 -21.95
CA LEU A 27 -5.63 -42.59 -22.32
C LEU A 27 -4.75 -42.16 -23.50
N SER A 28 -3.52 -42.70 -23.57
CA SER A 28 -2.63 -42.48 -24.68
C SER A 28 -3.13 -43.16 -25.98
N GLU A 29 -3.68 -44.40 -25.89
CA GLU A 29 -4.25 -45.07 -27.01
C GLU A 29 -5.48 -44.34 -27.56
N VAL A 30 -6.40 -43.96 -26.69
CA VAL A 30 -7.57 -43.16 -27.05
C VAL A 30 -7.17 -41.84 -27.70
N LYS A 31 -6.19 -41.16 -27.09
CA LYS A 31 -5.65 -39.90 -27.65
C LYS A 31 -5.07 -40.07 -29.05
N ASN A 32 -4.29 -41.13 -29.29
CA ASN A 32 -3.71 -41.42 -30.58
C ASN A 32 -4.77 -41.76 -31.65
N GLU A 33 -5.88 -42.41 -31.27
CA GLU A 33 -7.02 -42.65 -32.17
C GLU A 33 -7.72 -41.34 -32.57
N TYR A 34 -7.99 -40.48 -31.55
CA TYR A 34 -8.60 -39.19 -31.79
C TYR A 34 -7.68 -38.28 -32.63
N GLU A 35 -6.36 -38.28 -32.39
CA GLU A 35 -5.41 -37.47 -33.18
C GLU A 35 -5.46 -37.80 -34.68
N LYS A 36 -5.66 -39.06 -35.05
CA LYS A 36 -5.81 -39.47 -36.44
C LYS A 36 -7.07 -38.88 -37.11
N VAL A 37 -8.16 -38.78 -36.37
CA VAL A 37 -9.39 -38.14 -36.85
C VAL A 37 -9.24 -36.61 -36.88
N LEU A 38 -8.66 -36.05 -35.84
CA LEU A 38 -8.48 -34.61 -35.70
C LEU A 38 -7.57 -33.99 -36.76
N ILE A 39 -6.56 -34.71 -37.26
CA ILE A 39 -5.67 -34.21 -38.31
C ILE A 39 -6.48 -33.86 -39.58
N ASN A 40 -7.40 -34.71 -39.98
CA ASN A 40 -8.23 -34.46 -41.15
C ASN A 40 -9.24 -33.32 -40.91
N GLU A 41 -9.80 -33.23 -39.72
CA GLU A 41 -10.71 -32.13 -39.32
C GLU A 41 -9.96 -30.79 -39.28
N GLU A 42 -8.74 -30.78 -38.74
CA GLU A 42 -7.88 -29.59 -38.69
C GLU A 42 -7.57 -29.06 -40.07
N GLU A 43 -7.22 -29.96 -41.02
CA GLU A 43 -6.95 -29.59 -42.42
C GLU A 43 -8.22 -29.02 -43.09
N ASN A 44 -9.38 -29.62 -42.84
CA ASN A 44 -10.66 -29.12 -43.35
C ASN A 44 -10.99 -27.72 -42.79
N VAL A 45 -10.77 -27.47 -41.49
CA VAL A 45 -10.94 -26.16 -40.89
C VAL A 45 -9.98 -25.13 -41.46
N ARG A 46 -8.70 -25.48 -41.66
CA ARG A 46 -7.72 -24.60 -42.32
C ARG A 46 -8.12 -24.24 -43.73
N ASN A 47 -8.58 -25.23 -44.53
CA ASN A 47 -9.05 -25.02 -45.88
C ASN A 47 -10.33 -24.19 -45.98
N ALA A 48 -11.17 -24.23 -44.94
CA ALA A 48 -12.35 -23.37 -44.79
C ALA A 48 -12.04 -21.92 -44.37
N GLY A 49 -10.76 -21.58 -44.12
CA GLY A 49 -10.32 -20.25 -43.73
C GLY A 49 -9.99 -20.09 -42.26
N GLY A 50 -9.90 -21.18 -41.51
CA GLY A 50 -9.54 -21.20 -40.08
C GLY A 50 -10.65 -20.80 -39.14
N LEU A 51 -10.29 -20.41 -37.91
CA LEU A 51 -11.24 -20.03 -36.86
C LEU A 51 -11.93 -18.70 -37.19
N HIS A 52 -13.25 -18.69 -37.26
CA HIS A 52 -14.06 -17.49 -37.38
C HIS A 52 -14.63 -17.08 -36.02
N VAL A 53 -14.23 -15.91 -35.48
CA VAL A 53 -14.68 -15.38 -34.20
C VAL A 53 -15.75 -14.33 -34.42
N ILE A 54 -16.93 -14.56 -33.87
CA ILE A 54 -18.06 -13.63 -33.89
C ILE A 54 -18.17 -12.96 -32.52
N GLY A 55 -18.11 -11.63 -32.47
CA GLY A 55 -18.44 -10.84 -31.30
C GLY A 55 -19.83 -10.24 -31.45
N THR A 56 -20.70 -10.44 -30.47
CA THR A 56 -22.07 -9.90 -30.46
C THR A 56 -22.21 -8.55 -29.79
N GLU A 57 -21.13 -8.11 -29.13
CA GLU A 57 -21.00 -6.78 -28.52
C GLU A 57 -19.53 -6.36 -28.46
N ARG A 58 -19.27 -5.06 -28.20
CA ARG A 58 -17.92 -4.55 -27.93
C ARG A 58 -17.71 -4.46 -26.43
N HIS A 59 -16.51 -4.82 -26.01
CA HIS A 59 -16.10 -4.59 -24.61
C HIS A 59 -15.77 -3.10 -24.38
N GLU A 60 -15.77 -2.69 -23.13
CA GLU A 60 -15.40 -1.33 -22.73
C GLU A 60 -13.92 -0.98 -23.06
N SER A 61 -13.08 -1.99 -23.19
CA SER A 61 -11.65 -1.84 -23.53
C SER A 61 -11.32 -2.44 -24.89
N ARG A 62 -10.68 -1.64 -25.75
CA ARG A 62 -10.16 -2.10 -27.05
C ARG A 62 -9.16 -3.24 -26.92
N ARG A 63 -8.42 -3.29 -25.80
CA ARG A 63 -7.49 -4.38 -25.52
C ARG A 63 -8.21 -5.73 -25.41
N VAL A 64 -9.35 -5.77 -24.75
CA VAL A 64 -10.15 -7.00 -24.60
C VAL A 64 -10.72 -7.43 -25.96
N ASP A 65 -11.25 -6.50 -26.76
CA ASP A 65 -11.68 -6.79 -28.13
C ASP A 65 -10.55 -7.36 -28.99
N ASN A 66 -9.35 -6.80 -28.88
CA ASN A 66 -8.18 -7.29 -29.59
C ASN A 66 -7.73 -8.68 -29.09
N GLN A 67 -7.90 -8.97 -27.80
CA GLN A 67 -7.68 -10.32 -27.28
C GLN A 67 -8.70 -11.34 -27.82
N LEU A 68 -9.97 -10.92 -27.97
CA LEU A 68 -10.98 -11.74 -28.63
C LEU A 68 -10.65 -11.97 -30.11
N ARG A 69 -10.31 -10.93 -30.85
CA ARG A 69 -9.86 -11.03 -32.25
C ARG A 69 -8.63 -11.92 -32.39
N GLY A 70 -7.69 -11.80 -31.46
CA GLY A 70 -6.47 -12.59 -31.42
C GLY A 70 -6.68 -14.08 -31.06
N ARG A 71 -7.93 -14.53 -30.86
CA ARG A 71 -8.27 -15.96 -30.81
C ARG A 71 -8.21 -16.62 -32.20
N ALA A 72 -8.53 -15.87 -33.26
CA ALA A 72 -8.32 -16.26 -34.65
C ALA A 72 -6.89 -15.94 -35.08
N GLY A 73 -6.36 -16.69 -36.01
CA GLY A 73 -5.04 -16.43 -36.66
C GLY A 73 -3.84 -16.58 -35.73
N ARG A 74 -3.89 -17.46 -34.72
CA ARG A 74 -2.75 -17.70 -33.82
C ARG A 74 -1.57 -18.34 -34.58
N GLN A 75 -0.36 -17.86 -34.25
CA GLN A 75 0.90 -18.38 -34.81
C GLN A 75 0.95 -18.42 -36.35
N GLY A 76 0.18 -17.55 -37.01
CA GLY A 76 0.13 -17.49 -38.48
C GLY A 76 -0.95 -18.37 -39.12
N ASP A 77 -1.79 -19.04 -38.34
CA ASP A 77 -2.94 -19.77 -38.88
C ASP A 77 -3.93 -18.80 -39.54
N LEU A 78 -4.66 -19.32 -40.52
CA LEU A 78 -5.78 -18.58 -41.11
C LEU A 78 -6.88 -18.36 -40.07
N GLY A 79 -7.56 -17.23 -40.17
CA GLY A 79 -8.67 -16.90 -39.30
C GLY A 79 -9.33 -15.57 -39.62
N SER A 80 -10.55 -15.37 -39.15
CA SER A 80 -11.28 -14.14 -39.40
C SER A 80 -12.11 -13.74 -38.15
N THR A 81 -12.44 -12.47 -38.07
CA THR A 81 -13.25 -11.95 -36.95
C THR A 81 -14.29 -10.96 -37.44
N ARG A 82 -15.49 -11.01 -36.91
CA ARG A 82 -16.55 -10.05 -37.19
C ARG A 82 -17.33 -9.68 -35.93
N PHE A 83 -17.64 -8.39 -35.78
CA PHE A 83 -18.50 -7.90 -34.71
C PHE A 83 -19.88 -7.53 -35.28
N PHE A 84 -20.94 -8.01 -34.63
CA PHE A 84 -22.32 -7.61 -34.86
C PHE A 84 -22.77 -6.84 -33.61
N LEU A 85 -23.20 -5.59 -33.79
CA LEU A 85 -23.43 -4.67 -32.69
C LEU A 85 -24.82 -4.06 -32.81
N SER A 86 -25.45 -3.79 -31.66
CA SER A 86 -26.68 -2.99 -31.60
C SER A 86 -26.35 -1.57 -31.16
N LEU A 87 -27.14 -0.62 -31.66
CA LEU A 87 -27.10 0.77 -31.21
C LEU A 87 -27.60 0.91 -29.75
N GLU A 88 -28.31 -0.12 -29.27
CA GLU A 88 -28.79 -0.21 -27.87
C GLU A 88 -27.74 -0.77 -26.91
N ASP A 89 -26.60 -1.26 -27.41
CA ASP A 89 -25.49 -1.77 -26.57
C ASP A 89 -25.04 -0.68 -25.59
N ASN A 90 -24.74 -1.10 -24.36
CA ASN A 90 -24.39 -0.20 -23.26
C ASN A 90 -23.29 0.80 -23.61
N LEU A 91 -22.30 0.37 -24.39
CA LEU A 91 -21.21 1.23 -24.81
C LEU A 91 -21.72 2.43 -25.64
N LEU A 92 -22.62 2.20 -26.57
CA LEU A 92 -23.19 3.25 -27.42
C LEU A 92 -24.23 4.07 -26.68
N ARG A 93 -25.08 3.42 -25.89
CA ARG A 93 -26.13 4.08 -25.12
C ARG A 93 -25.56 5.08 -24.10
N ILE A 94 -24.50 4.71 -23.38
CA ILE A 94 -23.96 5.53 -22.29
C ILE A 94 -22.91 6.54 -22.81
N PHE A 95 -22.06 6.14 -23.75
CA PHE A 95 -20.90 6.93 -24.18
C PHE A 95 -20.97 7.43 -25.64
N GLY A 96 -21.92 6.92 -26.43
CA GLY A 96 -22.12 7.33 -27.83
C GLY A 96 -22.71 8.72 -27.98
N GLY A 97 -23.49 9.17 -27.00
CA GLY A 97 -24.09 10.49 -26.92
C GLY A 97 -25.03 10.82 -28.10
N ASP A 98 -25.34 12.11 -28.24
CA ASP A 98 -26.29 12.64 -29.27
C ASP A 98 -25.90 12.31 -30.72
N ARG A 99 -24.61 11.97 -30.96
CA ARG A 99 -24.15 11.61 -32.30
C ARG A 99 -24.77 10.31 -32.80
N VAL A 100 -24.94 9.31 -31.92
CA VAL A 100 -25.60 8.05 -32.28
C VAL A 100 -27.09 8.24 -32.49
N ALA A 101 -27.75 9.03 -31.64
CA ALA A 101 -29.14 9.36 -31.78
C ALA A 101 -29.42 10.14 -33.09
N ASN A 102 -28.56 11.12 -33.44
CA ASN A 102 -28.66 11.86 -34.69
C ASN A 102 -28.41 10.97 -35.91
N LEU A 103 -27.55 9.99 -35.83
CA LEU A 103 -27.28 8.99 -36.87
C LEU A 103 -28.52 8.10 -37.09
N MET A 104 -29.16 7.62 -36.03
CA MET A 104 -30.40 6.84 -36.13
C MET A 104 -31.49 7.59 -36.81
N ASN A 105 -31.66 8.88 -36.47
CA ASN A 105 -32.68 9.76 -37.10
C ASN A 105 -32.35 10.06 -38.58
N ALA A 106 -31.08 10.11 -38.94
CA ALA A 106 -30.66 10.43 -40.30
C ALA A 106 -30.79 9.27 -41.29
N PHE A 107 -30.60 8.01 -40.82
CA PHE A 107 -30.59 6.87 -41.71
C PHE A 107 -31.96 6.30 -42.08
N ARG A 108 -33.05 6.63 -41.36
CA ARG A 108 -34.40 6.07 -41.60
C ARG A 108 -34.37 4.60 -41.98
N VAL A 109 -33.60 3.79 -41.26
CA VAL A 109 -33.30 2.40 -41.59
C VAL A 109 -34.43 1.53 -41.08
N ASP A 110 -34.86 0.55 -41.88
CA ASP A 110 -35.73 -0.53 -41.41
C ASP A 110 -34.99 -1.35 -40.35
N GLU A 111 -35.70 -1.79 -39.30
CA GLU A 111 -35.15 -2.42 -38.10
C GLU A 111 -34.25 -3.63 -38.40
N ASP A 112 -34.45 -4.33 -39.50
CA ASP A 112 -33.73 -5.57 -39.89
C ASP A 112 -32.54 -5.32 -40.83
N MET A 113 -32.19 -4.06 -41.18
CA MET A 113 -31.14 -3.82 -42.16
C MET A 113 -29.78 -3.55 -41.52
N PRO A 114 -28.75 -4.38 -41.80
CA PRO A 114 -27.42 -4.18 -41.24
C PRO A 114 -26.80 -2.92 -41.82
N ILE A 115 -26.30 -2.03 -40.95
CA ILE A 115 -25.66 -0.78 -41.35
C ILE A 115 -24.14 -0.96 -41.30
N GLU A 116 -23.49 -0.93 -42.46
CA GLU A 116 -22.03 -0.85 -42.55
C GLU A 116 -21.61 0.60 -42.84
N SER A 117 -21.10 1.28 -41.83
CA SER A 117 -20.67 2.68 -41.97
C SER A 117 -19.37 2.94 -41.23
N GLY A 118 -18.41 3.52 -41.94
CA GLY A 118 -17.13 3.95 -41.33
C GLY A 118 -17.32 5.05 -40.25
N MET A 119 -18.45 5.77 -40.30
CA MET A 119 -18.81 6.79 -39.31
C MET A 119 -19.24 6.10 -37.97
N LEU A 120 -20.01 5.01 -38.05
CA LEU A 120 -20.38 4.20 -36.88
C LEU A 120 -19.14 3.59 -36.23
N THR A 121 -18.23 3.04 -37.03
CA THR A 121 -16.96 2.48 -36.51
C THR A 121 -16.16 3.53 -35.73
N ARG A 122 -16.01 4.75 -36.28
CA ARG A 122 -15.33 5.86 -35.59
C ARG A 122 -16.05 6.31 -34.33
N SER A 123 -17.37 6.31 -34.33
CA SER A 123 -18.19 6.66 -33.16
C SER A 123 -17.99 5.65 -32.03
N LEU A 124 -17.97 4.36 -32.36
CA LEU A 124 -17.67 3.26 -31.43
C LEU A 124 -16.26 3.37 -30.83
N GLU A 125 -15.26 3.60 -31.68
CA GLU A 125 -13.89 3.80 -31.22
C GLU A 125 -13.75 5.01 -30.29
N SER A 126 -14.47 6.10 -30.60
CA SER A 126 -14.52 7.29 -29.75
C SER A 126 -15.21 7.00 -28.41
N ALA A 127 -16.30 6.23 -28.43
CA ALA A 127 -17.01 5.82 -27.20
C ALA A 127 -16.09 4.96 -26.32
N GLN A 128 -15.44 3.93 -26.89
CA GLN A 128 -14.48 3.11 -26.14
C GLN A 128 -13.34 3.94 -25.54
N LYS A 129 -12.79 4.90 -26.32
CA LYS A 129 -11.73 5.77 -25.80
C LYS A 129 -12.19 6.61 -24.63
N LYS A 130 -13.43 7.11 -24.64
CA LYS A 130 -14.00 7.86 -23.50
C LYS A 130 -14.12 6.99 -22.25
N VAL A 131 -14.59 5.74 -22.40
CA VAL A 131 -14.69 4.78 -21.29
C VAL A 131 -13.32 4.45 -20.73
N GLU A 132 -12.36 4.14 -21.62
CA GLU A 132 -10.97 3.87 -21.23
C GLU A 132 -10.37 5.04 -20.45
N THR A 133 -10.60 6.29 -20.91
CA THR A 133 -10.13 7.51 -20.23
C THR A 133 -10.79 7.66 -18.87
N TYR A 134 -12.11 7.49 -18.79
CA TYR A 134 -12.84 7.60 -17.53
C TYR A 134 -12.31 6.63 -16.47
N TYR A 135 -12.16 5.36 -16.82
CA TYR A 135 -11.59 4.39 -15.87
C TYR A 135 -10.10 4.59 -15.59
N TYR A 136 -9.36 5.14 -16.55
CA TYR A 136 -7.98 5.54 -16.32
C TYR A 136 -7.89 6.64 -15.27
N ASP A 137 -8.72 7.67 -15.37
CA ASP A 137 -8.72 8.80 -14.43
C ASP A 137 -9.10 8.34 -13.01
N ILE A 138 -10.12 7.47 -12.89
CA ILE A 138 -10.47 6.85 -11.60
C ILE A 138 -9.28 6.08 -11.01
N ARG A 139 -8.64 5.21 -11.80
CA ARG A 139 -7.48 4.42 -11.32
C ARG A 139 -6.31 5.32 -10.96
N LYS A 140 -6.07 6.38 -11.74
CA LYS A 140 -5.04 7.37 -11.46
C LYS A 140 -5.29 8.06 -10.12
N GLN A 141 -6.51 8.49 -9.87
CA GLN A 141 -6.90 9.10 -8.61
C GLN A 141 -6.67 8.15 -7.43
N VAL A 142 -7.13 6.91 -7.53
CA VAL A 142 -6.90 5.90 -6.49
C VAL A 142 -5.40 5.70 -6.23
N PHE A 143 -4.60 5.59 -7.30
CA PHE A 143 -3.15 5.43 -7.19
C PHE A 143 -2.48 6.62 -6.49
N GLU A 144 -2.90 7.86 -6.79
CA GLU A 144 -2.33 9.08 -6.18
C GLU A 144 -2.60 9.16 -4.67
N TYR A 145 -3.77 8.68 -4.20
CA TYR A 145 -4.05 8.52 -2.76
C TYR A 145 -3.22 7.39 -2.14
N ASP A 146 -3.14 6.25 -2.80
CA ASP A 146 -2.39 5.09 -2.28
C ASP A 146 -0.88 5.34 -2.24
N GLU A 147 -0.35 6.20 -3.13
CA GLU A 147 1.08 6.54 -3.14
C GLU A 147 1.52 7.24 -1.85
N VAL A 148 0.68 8.12 -1.28
CA VAL A 148 0.94 8.77 0.02
C VAL A 148 1.14 7.73 1.09
N MET A 149 0.17 6.83 1.24
CA MET A 149 0.24 5.75 2.23
C MET A 149 1.41 4.79 1.99
N ASN A 150 1.72 4.49 0.73
CA ASN A 150 2.82 3.60 0.38
C ASN A 150 4.19 4.19 0.76
N ASN A 151 4.37 5.50 0.61
CA ASN A 151 5.61 6.18 1.00
C ASN A 151 5.78 6.17 2.53
N GLN A 152 4.72 6.47 3.29
CA GLN A 152 4.72 6.39 4.75
C GLN A 152 4.97 4.95 5.23
N ARG A 153 4.32 3.96 4.62
CA ARG A 153 4.54 2.54 4.91
C ARG A 153 6.00 2.12 4.71
N LYS A 154 6.61 2.54 3.60
CA LYS A 154 8.03 2.25 3.35
C LYS A 154 8.94 2.85 4.42
N ALA A 155 8.66 4.07 4.87
CA ALA A 155 9.42 4.72 5.94
C ALA A 155 9.33 3.94 7.26
N VAL A 156 8.10 3.60 7.68
CA VAL A 156 7.85 2.82 8.91
C VAL A 156 8.47 1.43 8.84
N TYR A 157 8.30 0.72 7.73
CA TYR A 157 8.84 -0.64 7.57
C TYR A 157 10.37 -0.66 7.50
N ASN A 158 10.98 0.36 6.91
CA ASN A 158 12.43 0.49 6.92
C ASN A 158 12.95 0.74 8.33
N GLU A 159 12.27 1.58 9.12
CA GLU A 159 12.62 1.81 10.51
C GLU A 159 12.46 0.54 11.34
N ARG A 160 11.33 -0.14 11.22
CA ARG A 160 11.08 -1.43 11.87
C ARG A 160 12.14 -2.49 11.50
N LEU A 161 12.51 -2.57 10.23
CA LEU A 161 13.52 -3.51 9.75
C LEU A 161 14.91 -3.17 10.32
N ARG A 162 15.24 -1.87 10.45
CA ARG A 162 16.48 -1.42 11.08
C ARG A 162 16.55 -1.89 12.54
N VAL A 163 15.46 -1.75 13.28
CA VAL A 163 15.38 -2.19 14.68
C VAL A 163 15.50 -3.72 14.80
N LEU A 164 14.85 -4.47 13.90
CA LEU A 164 14.92 -5.94 13.90
C LEU A 164 16.33 -6.47 13.59
N LYS A 165 17.05 -5.80 12.67
CA LYS A 165 18.41 -6.20 12.27
C LYS A 165 19.51 -5.62 13.16
N GLY A 166 19.22 -4.54 13.89
CA GLY A 166 20.18 -3.85 14.73
C GLY A 166 20.58 -4.70 15.94
N ASN A 167 21.88 -4.81 16.18
CA ASN A 167 22.39 -5.47 17.39
C ASN A 167 22.58 -4.50 18.55
N ASP A 168 22.83 -3.23 18.25
CA ASP A 168 22.97 -2.15 19.22
C ASP A 168 22.10 -0.96 18.79
N LEU A 169 21.04 -0.73 19.57
CA LEU A 169 20.06 0.34 19.34
C LEU A 169 20.33 1.57 20.21
N LYS A 170 21.36 1.55 21.06
CA LYS A 170 21.71 2.63 21.99
C LYS A 170 21.77 3.99 21.30
N LYS A 171 22.53 4.08 20.19
CA LYS A 171 22.67 5.34 19.45
C LYS A 171 21.34 5.85 18.91
N GLN A 172 20.47 4.94 18.49
CA GLN A 172 19.15 5.28 17.96
C GLN A 172 18.25 5.81 19.07
N VAL A 173 18.21 5.14 20.23
CA VAL A 173 17.42 5.58 21.39
C VAL A 173 17.94 6.93 21.92
N ILE A 174 19.25 7.10 22.05
CA ILE A 174 19.84 8.39 22.44
C ILE A 174 19.41 9.49 21.44
N GLY A 175 19.49 9.23 20.12
CA GLY A 175 19.05 10.19 19.11
C GLY A 175 17.54 10.51 19.19
N TYR A 176 16.71 9.57 19.61
CA TYR A 176 15.28 9.84 19.89
C TYR A 176 15.14 10.78 21.09
N GLY A 177 15.93 10.53 22.13
CA GLY A 177 15.94 11.39 23.33
C GLY A 177 16.41 12.80 23.05
N GLU A 178 17.51 12.95 22.31
CA GLU A 178 18.07 14.25 21.92
C GLU A 178 17.03 15.09 21.15
N ARG A 179 16.38 14.50 20.15
CA ARG A 179 15.29 15.18 19.43
C ARG A 179 14.09 15.50 20.30
N THR A 180 13.75 14.61 21.23
CA THR A 180 12.66 14.88 22.21
C THR A 180 13.02 16.05 23.10
N MET A 181 14.27 16.18 23.53
CA MET A 181 14.74 17.35 24.31
C MET A 181 14.69 18.64 23.50
N GLU A 182 15.12 18.60 22.23
CA GLU A 182 14.99 19.75 21.32
C GLU A 182 13.55 20.21 21.17
N GLU A 183 12.63 19.25 20.91
CA GLU A 183 11.20 19.53 20.76
C GLU A 183 10.57 20.10 22.05
N ILE A 184 11.02 19.64 23.24
CA ILE A 184 10.58 20.19 24.52
C ILE A 184 11.11 21.62 24.67
N VAL A 185 12.39 21.88 24.36
CA VAL A 185 12.95 23.22 24.44
C VAL A 185 12.20 24.17 23.48
N GLU A 186 11.96 23.77 22.25
CA GLU A 186 11.22 24.57 21.26
C GLU A 186 9.77 24.87 21.66
N ALA A 187 9.14 23.96 22.43
CA ALA A 187 7.77 24.16 22.90
C ALA A 187 7.65 25.15 24.07
N TYR A 188 8.71 25.30 24.87
CA TYR A 188 8.68 26.13 26.07
C TYR A 188 9.54 27.40 25.97
N ILE A 189 10.47 27.46 25.04
CA ILE A 189 11.37 28.58 24.86
C ILE A 189 11.04 29.29 23.54
N ASN A 190 10.64 30.55 23.65
CA ASN A 190 10.51 31.42 22.49
C ASN A 190 11.86 32.10 22.21
N PRO A 191 12.53 31.79 21.07
CA PRO A 191 13.83 32.36 20.75
C PRO A 191 13.81 33.87 20.50
N ASP A 192 12.64 34.46 20.24
CA ASP A 192 12.49 35.92 20.04
C ASP A 192 12.45 36.72 21.34
N LEU A 193 12.34 36.02 22.49
CA LEU A 193 12.36 36.65 23.82
C LEU A 193 13.78 36.58 24.42
N PRO A 194 14.15 37.57 25.26
CA PRO A 194 15.38 37.49 26.00
C PRO A 194 15.36 36.35 27.03
N PRO A 195 16.53 35.77 27.39
CA PRO A 195 16.59 34.59 28.27
C PRO A 195 15.95 34.80 29.65
N GLU A 196 15.86 36.02 30.15
CA GLU A 196 15.23 36.36 31.40
C GLU A 196 13.67 36.18 31.39
N GLU A 197 13.08 36.16 30.20
CA GLU A 197 11.65 35.99 29.98
C GLU A 197 11.24 34.53 29.65
N TRP A 198 12.23 33.63 29.56
CA TRP A 198 11.94 32.22 29.31
C TRP A 198 11.34 31.51 30.54
N ASP A 199 10.34 30.65 30.29
CA ASP A 199 9.73 29.85 31.37
C ASP A 199 10.56 28.58 31.65
N ILE A 200 11.73 28.81 32.24
CA ILE A 200 12.71 27.75 32.55
C ILE A 200 12.11 26.75 33.58
N ASP A 201 11.28 27.20 34.50
CA ASP A 201 10.68 26.32 35.51
C ASP A 201 9.72 25.30 34.88
N GLN A 202 8.88 25.72 33.95
CA GLN A 202 8.01 24.81 33.19
C GLN A 202 8.81 23.86 32.30
N LEU A 203 9.84 24.35 31.61
CA LEU A 203 10.74 23.52 30.82
C LEU A 203 11.35 22.41 31.68
N ILE A 204 11.97 22.74 32.77
CA ILE A 204 12.62 21.79 33.70
C ILE A 204 11.61 20.80 34.28
N SER A 205 10.42 21.27 34.66
CA SER A 205 9.34 20.40 35.12
C SER A 205 8.98 19.37 34.05
N LYS A 206 8.89 19.79 32.79
CA LYS A 206 8.57 18.88 31.69
C LYS A 206 9.68 17.89 31.41
N VAL A 207 10.94 18.30 31.44
CA VAL A 207 12.09 17.41 31.30
C VAL A 207 12.09 16.33 32.40
N LYS A 208 11.82 16.70 33.65
CA LYS A 208 11.75 15.75 34.77
C LYS A 208 10.59 14.76 34.66
N GLU A 209 9.47 15.17 34.09
CA GLU A 209 8.34 14.27 33.78
C GLU A 209 8.74 13.14 32.82
N PHE A 210 9.51 13.47 31.80
CA PHE A 210 10.03 12.48 30.84
C PHE A 210 11.16 11.64 31.38
N ILE A 211 12.07 12.26 32.16
CA ILE A 211 13.30 11.63 32.65
C ILE A 211 13.40 11.83 34.15
N TYR A 212 12.76 10.95 34.90
CA TYR A 212 12.74 11.05 36.37
C TYR A 212 14.14 11.04 37.01
N LEU A 213 15.16 10.51 36.35
CA LEU A 213 16.55 10.50 36.82
C LEU A 213 17.18 11.91 36.84
N LEU A 214 16.55 12.89 36.19
CA LEU A 214 16.96 14.30 36.20
C LEU A 214 16.26 15.13 37.29
N ASN A 215 15.72 14.51 38.33
CA ASN A 215 15.05 15.21 39.43
C ASN A 215 15.93 16.25 40.13
N ASP A 216 17.23 16.08 40.13
CA ASP A 216 18.18 17.00 40.75
C ASP A 216 18.52 18.22 39.87
N LEU A 217 18.07 18.25 38.62
CA LEU A 217 18.25 19.38 37.71
C LEU A 217 17.53 20.63 38.26
N LYS A 218 18.23 21.76 38.39
CA LYS A 218 17.66 23.00 38.91
C LYS A 218 17.57 24.05 37.80
N SER A 219 16.54 24.88 37.85
CA SER A 219 16.37 25.99 36.91
C SER A 219 17.56 26.97 36.97
N ALA A 220 18.19 27.14 38.16
CA ALA A 220 19.37 27.96 38.30
C ALA A 220 20.59 27.46 37.49
N ASP A 221 20.68 26.17 37.19
CA ASP A 221 21.80 25.59 36.48
C ASP A 221 21.76 25.95 34.98
N VAL A 222 20.58 26.32 34.48
CA VAL A 222 20.35 26.55 33.02
C VAL A 222 19.87 27.96 32.71
N SER A 223 19.51 28.79 33.71
CA SER A 223 18.97 30.13 33.50
C SER A 223 19.94 31.12 32.86
N VAL A 224 21.24 30.85 32.90
CA VAL A 224 22.31 31.71 32.34
C VAL A 224 22.78 31.23 30.97
N LEU A 225 22.26 30.13 30.46
CA LEU A 225 22.70 29.54 29.21
C LEU A 225 22.00 30.18 28.01
N SER A 226 22.69 30.32 26.91
CA SER A 226 22.07 30.60 25.61
C SER A 226 21.21 29.42 25.15
N LEU A 227 20.37 29.64 24.16
CA LEU A 227 19.47 28.57 23.63
C LEU A 227 20.25 27.34 23.14
N GLU A 228 21.38 27.56 22.47
CA GLU A 228 22.22 26.47 21.96
C GLU A 228 22.92 25.73 23.09
N GLU A 229 23.46 26.46 24.06
CA GLU A 229 24.08 25.87 25.26
C GLU A 229 23.06 25.11 26.08
N LEU A 230 21.82 25.59 26.22
CA LEU A 230 20.74 24.94 26.90
C LEU A 230 20.36 23.59 26.20
N LYS A 231 20.21 23.60 24.88
CA LYS A 231 19.96 22.36 24.09
C LYS A 231 21.08 21.36 24.30
N ASN A 232 22.32 21.76 24.14
CA ASN A 232 23.50 20.90 24.33
C ASN A 232 23.58 20.33 25.75
N TYR A 233 23.35 21.16 26.74
CA TYR A 233 23.37 20.76 28.15
C TYR A 233 22.30 19.70 28.45
N LEU A 234 21.05 19.91 28.03
CA LEU A 234 19.97 18.95 28.21
C LEU A 234 20.21 17.63 27.47
N GLN A 235 20.81 17.67 26.29
CA GLN A 235 21.22 16.46 25.57
C GLN A 235 22.32 15.70 26.30
N GLU A 236 23.29 16.38 26.90
CA GLU A 236 24.32 15.74 27.71
C GLU A 236 23.75 15.11 28.98
N GLN A 237 22.86 15.82 29.68
CA GLN A 237 22.15 15.27 30.85
C GLN A 237 21.31 14.04 30.49
N LEU A 238 20.67 14.02 29.34
CA LEU A 238 19.97 12.86 28.81
C LEU A 238 20.92 11.66 28.63
N ARG A 239 22.10 11.86 28.04
CA ARG A 239 23.09 10.77 27.82
C ARG A 239 23.56 10.22 29.16
N ILE A 240 23.85 11.07 30.14
CA ILE A 240 24.27 10.66 31.48
C ILE A 240 23.12 9.86 32.14
N ALA A 241 21.88 10.37 32.09
CA ALA A 241 20.73 9.68 32.64
C ALA A 241 20.49 8.32 31.97
N TYR A 242 20.71 8.25 30.66
CA TYR A 242 20.60 6.99 29.92
C TYR A 242 21.65 5.97 30.37
N ASP A 243 22.91 6.37 30.51
CA ASP A 243 24.01 5.50 30.96
C ASP A 243 23.77 5.00 32.40
N LEU A 244 23.25 5.85 33.26
CA LEU A 244 22.81 5.47 34.62
C LEU A 244 21.67 4.45 34.58
N LYS A 245 20.69 4.65 33.72
CA LYS A 245 19.58 3.72 33.53
C LYS A 245 20.04 2.37 33.00
N GLU A 246 20.92 2.39 32.01
CA GLU A 246 21.54 1.17 31.47
C GLU A 246 22.27 0.39 32.56
N ALA A 247 23.12 1.07 33.36
CA ALA A 247 23.82 0.45 34.48
C ALA A 247 22.88 -0.14 35.55
N GLN A 248 21.72 0.47 35.79
CA GLN A 248 20.71 -0.07 36.70
C GLN A 248 20.07 -1.34 36.14
N ILE A 249 19.67 -1.33 34.87
CA ILE A 249 18.98 -2.46 34.21
C ILE A 249 19.92 -3.66 34.00
N GLU A 250 21.17 -3.43 33.60
CA GLU A 250 22.16 -4.49 33.37
C GLU A 250 22.53 -5.25 34.65
N LYS A 251 22.29 -4.68 35.85
CA LYS A 251 22.46 -5.41 37.13
C LYS A 251 21.45 -6.55 37.30
N PHE A 252 20.28 -6.48 36.67
CA PHE A 252 19.30 -7.56 36.75
C PHE A 252 19.67 -8.73 35.83
N ARG A 253 20.06 -8.44 34.62
CA ARG A 253 20.52 -9.42 33.63
C ARG A 253 21.32 -8.71 32.52
N PRO A 254 22.54 -9.21 32.20
CA PRO A 254 23.31 -8.69 31.08
C PRO A 254 22.52 -8.76 29.76
N GLY A 255 22.54 -7.67 29.01
CA GLY A 255 21.83 -7.54 27.73
C GLY A 255 20.34 -7.16 27.83
N LEU A 256 19.79 -7.06 29.05
CA LEU A 256 18.38 -6.73 29.26
C LEU A 256 18.02 -5.34 28.69
N MET A 257 18.95 -4.38 28.77
CA MET A 257 18.71 -3.05 28.22
C MET A 257 18.53 -3.10 26.70
N ARG A 258 19.31 -3.89 25.96
CA ARG A 258 19.20 -4.05 24.51
C ARG A 258 17.89 -4.72 24.10
N GLU A 259 17.42 -5.68 24.89
CA GLU A 259 16.10 -6.28 24.67
C GLU A 259 14.98 -5.28 24.91
N ALA A 260 15.07 -4.49 25.97
CA ALA A 260 14.08 -3.45 26.30
C ALA A 260 13.99 -2.37 25.21
N GLU A 261 15.14 -1.89 24.70
CA GLU A 261 15.18 -0.94 23.59
C GLU A 261 14.42 -1.48 22.37
N ARG A 262 14.76 -2.69 21.95
CA ARG A 262 14.11 -3.35 20.81
C ARG A 262 12.61 -3.52 21.03
N PHE A 263 12.23 -3.98 22.20
CA PHE A 263 10.83 -4.22 22.56
C PHE A 263 10.02 -2.92 22.51
N PHE A 264 10.48 -1.86 23.17
CA PHE A 264 9.72 -0.61 23.23
C PHE A 264 9.65 0.08 21.87
N ILE A 265 10.73 0.09 21.09
CA ILE A 265 10.69 0.68 19.74
C ILE A 265 9.68 -0.06 18.86
N LEU A 266 9.75 -1.40 18.81
CA LEU A 266 8.82 -2.19 17.99
C LEU A 266 7.37 -2.03 18.47
N GLN A 267 7.14 -2.05 19.77
CA GLN A 267 5.81 -1.89 20.34
C GLN A 267 5.19 -0.52 19.96
N GLN A 268 5.97 0.56 20.08
CA GLN A 268 5.48 1.89 19.73
C GLN A 268 5.27 2.04 18.23
N ILE A 269 6.17 1.53 17.38
CA ILE A 269 5.99 1.51 15.94
C ILE A 269 4.68 0.78 15.58
N ASP A 270 4.49 -0.43 16.09
CA ASP A 270 3.36 -1.28 15.69
C ASP A 270 2.01 -0.70 16.17
N ASN A 271 1.96 -0.10 17.37
CA ASN A 271 0.73 0.51 17.91
C ASN A 271 0.38 1.80 17.16
N LEU A 272 1.31 2.75 17.11
CA LEU A 272 1.07 4.06 16.51
C LEU A 272 0.84 3.98 14.99
N TRP A 273 1.51 3.05 14.31
CA TRP A 273 1.24 2.80 12.89
C TRP A 273 -0.19 2.31 12.65
N ARG A 274 -0.72 1.44 13.51
CA ARG A 274 -2.11 0.98 13.40
C ARG A 274 -3.11 2.12 13.60
N GLU A 275 -2.87 2.95 14.60
CA GLU A 275 -3.70 4.14 14.87
C GLU A 275 -3.63 5.13 13.71
N HIS A 276 -2.43 5.34 13.18
CA HIS A 276 -2.22 6.23 12.03
C HIS A 276 -2.96 5.75 10.77
N LEU A 277 -2.96 4.44 10.49
CA LEU A 277 -3.73 3.88 9.39
C LEU A 277 -5.22 4.21 9.50
N GLN A 278 -5.81 4.06 10.69
CA GLN A 278 -7.22 4.40 10.94
C GLN A 278 -7.48 5.90 10.76
N SER A 279 -6.58 6.73 11.24
CA SER A 279 -6.67 8.18 11.10
C SER A 279 -6.57 8.62 9.63
N MET A 280 -5.69 8.00 8.83
CA MET A 280 -5.56 8.25 7.41
C MET A 280 -6.79 7.79 6.60
N ASP A 281 -7.43 6.69 6.99
CA ASP A 281 -8.69 6.26 6.38
C ASP A 281 -9.80 7.29 6.66
N SER A 282 -9.91 7.77 7.91
CA SER A 282 -10.86 8.82 8.29
C SER A 282 -10.58 10.14 7.55
N LEU A 283 -9.31 10.51 7.39
CA LEU A 283 -8.91 11.67 6.61
C LEU A 283 -9.36 11.53 5.15
N ARG A 284 -9.13 10.36 4.53
CA ARG A 284 -9.52 10.08 3.15
C ARG A 284 -11.02 10.26 2.91
N GLU A 285 -11.85 9.84 3.85
CA GLU A 285 -13.30 10.05 3.78
C GLU A 285 -13.67 11.52 3.92
N SER A 286 -13.03 12.24 4.84
CA SER A 286 -13.37 13.64 5.16
C SER A 286 -12.91 14.65 4.10
N VAL A 287 -11.75 14.43 3.45
CA VAL A 287 -11.21 15.38 2.46
C VAL A 287 -12.10 15.51 1.21
N GLY A 288 -12.87 14.45 0.89
CA GLY A 288 -13.83 14.49 -0.22
C GLY A 288 -14.88 15.62 -0.06
N LEU A 289 -15.28 15.92 1.17
CA LEU A 289 -16.23 16.98 1.48
C LEU A 289 -15.64 18.39 1.29
N ARG A 290 -14.32 18.53 1.38
CA ARG A 290 -13.63 19.83 1.22
C ARG A 290 -13.59 20.33 -0.21
N GLY A 291 -13.82 19.43 -1.19
CA GLY A 291 -14.02 19.80 -2.60
C GLY A 291 -15.12 20.83 -2.80
N TYR A 292 -16.15 20.84 -1.96
CA TYR A 292 -17.20 21.88 -1.97
C TYR A 292 -16.67 23.27 -1.58
N GLY A 293 -15.53 23.35 -0.86
CA GLY A 293 -14.84 24.59 -0.49
C GLY A 293 -13.80 25.06 -1.51
N GLN A 294 -13.81 24.55 -2.75
CA GLN A 294 -12.85 24.88 -3.83
C GLN A 294 -11.39 24.48 -3.52
N LYS A 295 -11.16 23.61 -2.56
CA LYS A 295 -9.84 23.04 -2.28
C LYS A 295 -9.69 21.72 -3.02
N ASP A 296 -8.47 21.45 -3.50
CA ASP A 296 -8.16 20.15 -4.10
C ASP A 296 -8.06 19.08 -3.00
N PRO A 297 -8.97 18.09 -2.97
CA PRO A 297 -8.98 17.06 -1.93
C PRO A 297 -7.68 16.26 -1.84
N LEU A 298 -6.99 16.04 -2.97
CA LEU A 298 -5.74 15.28 -2.99
C LEU A 298 -4.59 16.07 -2.35
N ILE A 299 -4.54 17.38 -2.59
CA ILE A 299 -3.52 18.25 -1.98
C ILE A 299 -3.75 18.34 -0.48
N GLU A 300 -5.00 18.54 -0.03
CA GLU A 300 -5.34 18.54 1.40
C GLU A 300 -4.97 17.19 2.06
N TYR A 301 -5.29 16.07 1.40
CA TYR A 301 -4.92 14.74 1.88
C TYR A 301 -3.40 14.56 2.03
N LYS A 302 -2.61 15.04 1.05
CA LYS A 302 -1.16 14.96 1.10
C LYS A 302 -0.59 15.79 2.26
N ASN A 303 -1.06 17.00 2.43
CA ASN A 303 -0.55 17.92 3.46
C ASN A 303 -0.90 17.43 4.86
N GLU A 304 -2.19 17.20 5.13
CA GLU A 304 -2.62 16.72 6.45
C GLU A 304 -2.07 15.31 6.77
N GLY A 305 -2.05 14.43 5.78
CA GLY A 305 -1.47 13.10 5.97
C GLY A 305 0.03 13.13 6.26
N TYR A 306 0.75 14.12 5.73
CA TYR A 306 2.14 14.35 6.07
C TYR A 306 2.30 14.87 7.50
N ASP A 307 1.51 15.86 7.91
CA ASP A 307 1.54 16.42 9.27
C ASP A 307 1.20 15.34 10.32
N MET A 308 0.15 14.55 10.07
CA MET A 308 -0.23 13.42 10.92
C MET A 308 0.90 12.37 11.03
N PHE A 309 1.61 12.12 9.94
CA PHE A 309 2.74 11.21 9.92
C PHE A 309 3.93 11.73 10.74
N LEU A 310 4.24 13.02 10.62
CA LEU A 310 5.28 13.65 11.45
C LEU A 310 4.92 13.60 12.94
N GLU A 311 3.66 13.88 13.28
CA GLU A 311 3.17 13.78 14.66
C GLU A 311 3.27 12.34 15.20
N MET A 312 2.87 11.34 14.40
CA MET A 312 3.04 9.93 14.76
C MET A 312 4.50 9.57 15.05
N MET A 313 5.42 10.01 14.20
CA MET A 313 6.86 9.75 14.39
C MET A 313 7.44 10.46 15.61
N THR A 314 6.96 11.65 15.91
CA THR A 314 7.29 12.40 17.13
C THR A 314 6.77 11.68 18.38
N ASN A 315 5.52 11.27 18.37
CA ASN A 315 4.90 10.52 19.47
C ASN A 315 5.61 9.17 19.71
N MET A 316 6.01 8.50 18.62
CA MET A 316 6.79 7.26 18.71
C MET A 316 8.12 7.48 19.46
N ARG A 317 8.89 8.50 19.10
CA ARG A 317 10.15 8.81 19.79
C ARG A 317 9.92 9.14 21.27
N ARG A 318 8.96 10.02 21.58
CA ARG A 318 8.61 10.42 22.95
C ARG A 318 8.19 9.23 23.79
N ASN A 319 7.32 8.38 23.27
CA ASN A 319 6.82 7.22 23.98
C ASN A 319 7.92 6.18 24.24
N VAL A 320 8.84 5.99 23.28
CA VAL A 320 10.01 5.10 23.47
C VAL A 320 10.87 5.62 24.63
N ILE A 321 11.23 6.90 24.63
CA ILE A 321 12.05 7.49 25.69
C ILE A 321 11.35 7.41 27.04
N TYR A 322 10.08 7.80 27.12
CA TYR A 322 9.29 7.69 28.35
C TYR A 322 9.26 6.25 28.86
N SER A 323 8.95 5.28 27.99
CA SER A 323 8.88 3.86 28.37
C SER A 323 10.23 3.33 28.84
N MET A 324 11.32 3.72 28.20
CA MET A 324 12.68 3.30 28.57
C MET A 324 13.06 3.81 29.98
N PHE A 325 12.78 5.07 30.29
CA PHE A 325 13.09 5.61 31.62
C PHE A 325 12.15 5.07 32.70
N MET A 326 10.89 4.79 32.39
CA MET A 326 9.93 4.20 33.35
C MET A 326 10.11 2.69 33.53
N PHE A 327 10.83 2.02 32.65
CA PHE A 327 11.02 0.57 32.73
C PHE A 327 11.75 0.15 34.01
N GLN A 328 11.09 -0.72 34.79
CA GLN A 328 11.65 -1.35 35.98
C GLN A 328 11.43 -2.86 35.89
N PRO A 329 12.49 -3.66 35.72
CA PRO A 329 12.37 -5.10 35.70
C PRO A 329 11.95 -5.61 37.09
N LYS A 330 11.02 -6.55 37.15
CA LYS A 330 10.65 -7.23 38.40
C LYS A 330 11.74 -8.26 38.74
N SER A 331 12.12 -8.33 39.99
CA SER A 331 13.04 -9.40 40.44
C SER A 331 12.29 -10.74 40.45
N GLU A 332 12.96 -11.83 40.06
CA GLU A 332 12.36 -13.19 40.08
C GLU A 332 11.79 -13.60 41.46
N LYS A 333 12.16 -12.90 42.52
CA LYS A 333 11.61 -13.14 43.88
C LYS A 333 10.17 -12.66 44.08
N GLU A 334 9.66 -11.77 43.23
CA GLU A 334 8.30 -11.24 43.33
C GLU A 334 7.27 -11.99 42.50
N THR A 335 7.71 -12.94 41.66
CA THR A 335 6.82 -13.72 40.78
C THR A 335 6.32 -15.02 41.42
N ASN A 336 6.80 -15.37 42.62
CA ASN A 336 6.45 -16.59 43.35
C ASN A 336 5.64 -16.34 44.65
N ASN A 337 4.95 -15.22 44.74
CA ASN A 337 3.96 -14.97 45.80
C ASN A 337 2.54 -14.78 45.24
#